data_65de24012e98c0bc7e08b731e5bd8884
#
_entry.id   65de24012e98c0bc7e08b731e5bd8884
#
_cell.length_a   1.000
_cell.length_b   1.000
_cell.length_c   1.000
_cell.angle_alpha   90.00
_cell.angle_beta   90.00
_cell.angle_gamma   90.00
#
_symmetry.space_group_name_H-M   'P 1'
#
loop_
_entity.id
_entity.type
_entity.pdbx_description
1 polymer ?
#
loop_
_entity_poly.entity_id
_entity_poly.type
_entity_poly.pdbx_seq_one_letter_code
_entity_poly.pdbx_strand_id
1 'polypeptide(L)'
;MTHLKSSMENKESIIGIIGLGYVGLPLVIRFFEEGFKVVGFDVDDKKVDMLNAGESYIKHIKQEKIKSALQGFRATTNFSEIENVNVILICVPTPLTEGNEPDLSYVQSTLKTIQPHLKENQLLILESTTYPGTTEEEIVPVVQNAGFKVGENFFVGYSPEREDPGNPKFSTQTIPKVVSGYSEKCLELTNALYGQIIEKTVPVSSLRVAEM
;
A
#
# COMPACT_ATOMS: atom_id res chain seq x y z
N MET A 1 7.00 20.66 -9.10
CA MET A 1 6.95 19.57 -8.10
C MET A 1 5.55 19.52 -7.54
N THR A 2 4.90 18.39 -7.46
CA THR A 2 3.56 18.31 -6.84
C THR A 2 3.71 18.42 -5.33
N HIS A 3 2.75 19.06 -4.66
CA HIS A 3 2.73 19.16 -3.18
C HIS A 3 2.87 17.77 -2.53
N LEU A 4 2.21 16.74 -3.09
CA LEU A 4 2.29 15.37 -2.59
C LEU A 4 3.72 14.80 -2.64
N LYS A 5 4.47 15.03 -3.73
CA LYS A 5 5.86 14.57 -3.83
C LYS A 5 6.74 15.18 -2.75
N SER A 6 6.68 16.49 -2.58
CA SER A 6 7.45 17.20 -1.54
C SER A 6 7.07 16.72 -0.14
N SER A 7 5.77 16.48 0.13
CA SER A 7 5.28 15.97 1.40
C SER A 7 5.81 14.55 1.70
N MET A 8 5.92 13.68 0.68
CA MET A 8 6.54 12.36 0.82
C MET A 8 8.05 12.46 1.08
N GLU A 9 8.76 13.30 0.33
CA GLU A 9 10.20 13.50 0.49
C GLU A 9 10.55 14.07 1.88
N ASN A 10 9.70 14.95 2.43
CA ASN A 10 9.85 15.54 3.77
C ASN A 10 9.29 14.66 4.91
N LYS A 11 8.72 13.46 4.62
CA LYS A 11 8.07 12.56 5.60
C LYS A 11 6.83 13.16 6.27
N GLU A 12 6.21 14.16 5.65
CA GLU A 12 4.98 14.81 6.15
C GLU A 12 3.72 14.06 5.73
N SER A 13 3.81 13.22 4.69
CA SER A 13 2.70 12.40 4.22
C SER A 13 2.33 11.31 5.22
N ILE A 14 1.03 11.11 5.44
CA ILE A 14 0.48 9.99 6.21
C ILE A 14 0.24 8.83 5.27
N ILE A 15 0.79 7.66 5.61
CA ILE A 15 0.66 6.43 4.82
C ILE A 15 -0.47 5.58 5.39
N GLY A 16 -1.48 5.27 4.57
CA GLY A 16 -2.53 4.31 4.88
C GLY A 16 -2.20 2.95 4.28
N ILE A 17 -2.20 1.89 5.08
CA ILE A 17 -1.94 0.52 4.63
C ILE A 17 -3.14 -0.34 4.94
N ILE A 18 -3.78 -0.90 3.91
CA ILE A 18 -4.98 -1.72 4.01
C ILE A 18 -4.61 -3.19 3.88
N GLY A 19 -4.96 -3.98 4.91
CA GLY A 19 -4.55 -5.39 5.03
C GLY A 19 -3.25 -5.52 5.81
N LEU A 20 -3.36 -5.79 7.12
CA LEU A 20 -2.23 -5.89 8.04
C LEU A 20 -1.69 -7.34 8.15
N GLY A 21 -1.65 -8.04 7.02
CA GLY A 21 -1.09 -9.38 6.90
C GLY A 21 0.42 -9.41 6.73
N TYR A 22 0.90 -10.51 6.10
CA TYR A 22 2.33 -10.76 5.88
C TYR A 22 3.02 -9.75 4.95
N VAL A 23 2.25 -9.00 4.14
CA VAL A 23 2.74 -7.94 3.27
C VAL A 23 2.62 -6.58 3.96
N GLY A 24 1.41 -6.23 4.42
CA GLY A 24 1.13 -4.89 4.92
C GLY A 24 1.82 -4.57 6.25
N LEU A 25 1.89 -5.51 7.20
CA LEU A 25 2.52 -5.22 8.50
C LEU A 25 4.04 -4.98 8.41
N PRO A 26 4.84 -5.72 7.62
CA PRO A 26 6.22 -5.33 7.31
C PRO A 26 6.36 -3.94 6.70
N LEU A 27 5.47 -3.56 5.78
CA LEU A 27 5.46 -2.22 5.19
C LEU A 27 5.15 -1.13 6.22
N VAL A 28 4.20 -1.37 7.15
CA VAL A 28 3.94 -0.46 8.28
C VAL A 28 5.24 -0.17 9.04
N ILE A 29 5.95 -1.23 9.43
CA ILE A 29 7.21 -1.11 10.18
C ILE A 29 8.24 -0.35 9.36
N ARG A 30 8.37 -0.69 8.07
CA ARG A 30 9.36 -0.08 7.20
C ARG A 30 9.12 1.41 6.98
N PHE A 31 7.86 1.83 6.74
CA PHE A 31 7.52 3.25 6.62
C PHE A 31 7.74 4.01 7.94
N PHE A 32 7.38 3.39 9.07
CA PHE A 32 7.65 3.98 10.37
C PHE A 32 9.15 4.15 10.63
N GLU A 33 9.98 3.15 10.35
CA GLU A 33 11.44 3.20 10.51
C GLU A 33 12.07 4.34 9.69
N GLU A 34 11.47 4.72 8.57
CA GLU A 34 11.88 5.86 7.73
C GLU A 34 11.23 7.21 8.16
N GLY A 35 10.50 7.24 9.26
CA GLY A 35 9.97 8.46 9.87
C GLY A 35 8.58 8.89 9.39
N PHE A 36 7.86 8.06 8.64
CA PHE A 36 6.49 8.35 8.27
C PHE A 36 5.50 8.06 9.41
N LYS A 37 4.41 8.81 9.43
CA LYS A 37 3.21 8.42 10.19
C LYS A 37 2.43 7.40 9.37
N VAL A 38 1.97 6.34 10.03
CA VAL A 38 1.26 5.23 9.37
C VAL A 38 -0.07 4.96 10.06
N VAL A 39 -1.12 4.80 9.26
CA VAL A 39 -2.43 4.29 9.70
C VAL A 39 -2.65 2.95 9.01
N GLY A 40 -2.74 1.88 9.78
CA GLY A 40 -3.06 0.56 9.28
C GLY A 40 -4.55 0.28 9.35
N PHE A 41 -5.11 -0.29 8.29
CA PHE A 41 -6.52 -0.66 8.20
C PHE A 41 -6.65 -2.17 8.05
N ASP A 42 -7.45 -2.80 8.87
CA ASP A 42 -7.82 -4.21 8.72
C ASP A 42 -9.30 -4.39 9.12
N VAL A 43 -9.95 -5.39 8.56
CA VAL A 43 -11.35 -5.73 8.90
C VAL A 43 -11.46 -6.57 10.18
N ASP A 44 -10.35 -7.11 10.66
CA ASP A 44 -10.29 -7.98 11.85
C ASP A 44 -9.97 -7.15 13.10
N ASP A 45 -10.99 -6.90 13.92
CA ASP A 45 -10.86 -6.16 15.17
C ASP A 45 -9.80 -6.75 16.10
N LYS A 46 -9.65 -8.08 16.14
CA LYS A 46 -8.65 -8.73 16.99
C LYS A 46 -7.22 -8.39 16.59
N LYS A 47 -6.94 -8.34 15.28
CA LYS A 47 -5.64 -7.92 14.79
C LYS A 47 -5.36 -6.46 15.12
N VAL A 48 -6.37 -5.60 14.94
CA VAL A 48 -6.29 -4.16 15.26
C VAL A 48 -6.00 -3.97 16.73
N ASP A 49 -6.73 -4.65 17.63
CA ASP A 49 -6.55 -4.58 19.07
C ASP A 49 -5.15 -5.06 19.50
N MET A 50 -4.69 -6.21 18.98
CA MET A 50 -3.36 -6.73 19.26
C MET A 50 -2.25 -5.75 18.84
N LEU A 51 -2.33 -5.20 17.64
CA LEU A 51 -1.34 -4.24 17.15
C LEU A 51 -1.32 -2.98 18.01
N ASN A 52 -2.47 -2.43 18.35
CA ASN A 52 -2.57 -1.25 19.22
C ASN A 52 -2.11 -1.53 20.66
N ALA A 53 -2.16 -2.79 21.13
CA ALA A 53 -1.55 -3.24 22.39
C ALA A 53 -0.03 -3.50 22.28
N GLY A 54 0.56 -3.37 21.09
CA GLY A 54 1.98 -3.64 20.85
C GLY A 54 2.30 -5.12 20.72
N GLU A 55 1.31 -5.94 20.40
CA GLU A 55 1.45 -7.39 20.23
C GLU A 55 1.54 -7.76 18.74
N SER A 56 2.34 -8.80 18.44
CA SER A 56 2.47 -9.33 17.08
C SER A 56 1.77 -10.68 16.97
N TYR A 57 0.97 -10.86 15.91
CA TYR A 57 0.42 -12.16 15.52
C TYR A 57 1.22 -12.83 14.39
N ILE A 58 2.25 -12.16 13.87
CA ILE A 58 3.15 -12.69 12.84
C ILE A 58 4.44 -13.16 13.50
N LYS A 59 4.71 -14.48 13.46
CA LYS A 59 5.79 -15.13 14.22
C LYS A 59 7.19 -14.54 14.02
N HIS A 60 7.51 -14.08 12.79
CA HIS A 60 8.83 -13.52 12.48
C HIS A 60 8.94 -12.01 12.77
N ILE A 61 7.84 -11.34 13.12
CA ILE A 61 7.83 -9.94 13.55
C ILE A 61 7.84 -9.88 15.07
N LYS A 62 8.92 -9.38 15.64
CA LYS A 62 9.08 -9.27 17.09
C LYS A 62 8.17 -8.19 17.67
N GLN A 63 7.62 -8.43 18.86
CA GLN A 63 6.74 -7.48 19.56
C GLN A 63 7.43 -6.13 19.81
N GLU A 64 8.74 -6.12 20.05
CA GLU A 64 9.50 -4.89 20.25
C GLU A 64 9.41 -3.94 19.04
N LYS A 65 9.37 -4.50 17.82
CA LYS A 65 9.18 -3.70 16.60
C LYS A 65 7.79 -3.06 16.54
N ILE A 66 6.74 -3.81 16.91
CA ILE A 66 5.37 -3.26 16.97
C ILE A 66 5.28 -2.17 18.04
N LYS A 67 5.81 -2.43 19.24
CA LYS A 67 5.82 -1.44 20.34
C LYS A 67 6.57 -0.16 19.96
N SER A 68 7.68 -0.28 19.27
CA SER A 68 8.42 0.88 18.75
C SER A 68 7.59 1.64 17.72
N ALA A 69 6.93 0.92 16.81
CA ALA A 69 6.12 1.53 15.75
C ALA A 69 4.92 2.33 16.28
N LEU A 70 4.38 2.02 17.45
CA LEU A 70 3.26 2.76 18.06
C LEU A 70 3.54 4.26 18.31
N GLN A 71 4.79 4.69 18.24
CA GLN A 71 5.13 6.12 18.30
C GLN A 71 4.68 6.91 17.06
N GLY A 72 4.44 6.25 15.94
CA GLY A 72 3.99 6.87 14.69
C GLY A 72 3.01 6.00 13.90
N PHE A 73 2.60 4.85 14.43
CA PHE A 73 1.65 3.91 13.84
C PHE A 73 0.47 3.68 14.76
N ARG A 74 -0.69 3.53 14.18
CA ARG A 74 -1.90 2.98 14.81
C ARG A 74 -2.67 2.12 13.83
N ALA A 75 -3.41 1.15 14.32
CA ALA A 75 -4.32 0.33 13.52
C ALA A 75 -5.78 0.74 13.78
N THR A 76 -6.67 0.56 12.79
CA THR A 76 -8.09 0.87 12.90
C THR A 76 -8.93 0.00 11.97
N THR A 77 -10.18 -0.27 12.37
CA THR A 77 -11.22 -0.84 11.50
C THR A 77 -12.11 0.22 10.86
N ASN A 78 -11.88 1.50 11.21
CA ASN A 78 -12.66 2.63 10.69
C ASN A 78 -12.08 3.13 9.35
N PHE A 79 -12.61 2.64 8.24
CA PHE A 79 -12.18 3.02 6.89
C PHE A 79 -12.53 4.47 6.49
N SER A 80 -13.38 5.19 7.24
CA SER A 80 -13.59 6.60 6.97
C SER A 80 -12.32 7.45 7.14
N GLU A 81 -11.37 6.95 7.94
CA GLU A 81 -10.07 7.62 8.15
C GLU A 81 -9.15 7.63 6.92
N ILE A 82 -9.51 6.91 5.83
CA ILE A 82 -8.85 7.01 4.51
C ILE A 82 -8.82 8.47 4.02
N GLU A 83 -9.80 9.27 4.39
CA GLU A 83 -9.81 10.70 4.05
C GLU A 83 -8.63 11.51 4.63
N ASN A 84 -7.98 11.00 5.68
CA ASN A 84 -6.89 11.67 6.39
C ASN A 84 -5.49 11.18 5.98
N VAL A 85 -5.38 10.21 5.05
CA VAL A 85 -4.09 9.73 4.55
C VAL A 85 -3.77 10.33 3.18
N ASN A 86 -2.49 10.45 2.87
CA ASN A 86 -2.02 10.97 1.59
C ASN A 86 -1.71 9.87 0.58
N VAL A 87 -1.29 8.72 1.07
CA VAL A 87 -0.97 7.54 0.28
C VAL A 87 -1.76 6.34 0.81
N ILE A 88 -2.33 5.55 -0.09
CA ILE A 88 -3.12 4.36 0.22
C ILE A 88 -2.44 3.16 -0.44
N LEU A 89 -2.00 2.19 0.37
CA LEU A 89 -1.43 0.93 -0.11
C LEU A 89 -2.44 -0.19 0.14
N ILE A 90 -2.84 -0.91 -0.92
CA ILE A 90 -3.74 -2.07 -0.81
C ILE A 90 -2.91 -3.35 -0.79
N CYS A 91 -2.86 -4.01 0.36
CA CYS A 91 -2.09 -5.23 0.65
C CYS A 91 -2.99 -6.40 1.06
N VAL A 92 -4.22 -6.45 0.52
CA VAL A 92 -5.18 -7.50 0.82
C VAL A 92 -4.85 -8.80 0.08
N PRO A 93 -5.28 -9.98 0.61
CA PRO A 93 -5.05 -11.25 -0.05
C PRO A 93 -5.69 -11.33 -1.44
N THR A 94 -5.05 -12.06 -2.35
CA THR A 94 -5.58 -12.45 -3.66
C THR A 94 -5.37 -13.97 -3.83
N PRO A 95 -6.15 -14.80 -3.10
CA PRO A 95 -6.01 -16.24 -3.21
C PRO A 95 -6.41 -16.72 -4.61
N LEU A 96 -6.03 -17.94 -4.97
CA LEU A 96 -6.48 -18.54 -6.22
C LEU A 96 -7.90 -19.10 -6.06
N THR A 97 -8.72 -18.90 -7.08
CA THR A 97 -10.02 -19.57 -7.25
C THR A 97 -9.80 -21.06 -7.56
N GLU A 98 -10.89 -21.86 -7.59
CA GLU A 98 -10.85 -23.25 -8.07
C GLU A 98 -10.33 -23.37 -9.52
N GLY A 99 -10.47 -22.31 -10.32
CA GLY A 99 -9.96 -22.20 -11.69
C GLY A 99 -8.50 -21.77 -11.80
N ASN A 100 -7.76 -21.63 -10.70
CA ASN A 100 -6.39 -21.08 -10.63
C ASN A 100 -6.28 -19.63 -11.13
N GLU A 101 -7.35 -18.86 -11.06
CA GLU A 101 -7.34 -17.42 -11.34
C GLU A 101 -7.27 -16.62 -10.01
N PRO A 102 -6.64 -15.44 -9.97
CA PRO A 102 -6.64 -14.61 -8.78
C PRO A 102 -8.06 -14.20 -8.37
N ASP A 103 -8.42 -14.44 -7.12
CA ASP A 103 -9.67 -13.95 -6.54
C ASP A 103 -9.52 -12.49 -6.12
N LEU A 104 -10.09 -11.58 -6.88
CA LEU A 104 -10.05 -10.14 -6.62
C LEU A 104 -11.16 -9.66 -5.68
N SER A 105 -11.98 -10.53 -5.12
CA SER A 105 -13.12 -10.16 -4.25
C SER A 105 -12.70 -9.28 -3.07
N TYR A 106 -11.54 -9.55 -2.48
CA TYR A 106 -10.99 -8.73 -1.38
C TYR A 106 -10.58 -7.33 -1.86
N VAL A 107 -9.96 -7.23 -3.05
CA VAL A 107 -9.61 -5.94 -3.66
C VAL A 107 -10.87 -5.14 -3.97
N GLN A 108 -11.84 -5.76 -4.64
CA GLN A 108 -13.12 -5.12 -5.00
C GLN A 108 -13.91 -4.67 -3.77
N SER A 109 -13.97 -5.50 -2.72
CA SER A 109 -14.62 -5.15 -1.45
C SER A 109 -13.92 -3.98 -0.78
N THR A 110 -12.58 -3.97 -0.77
CA THR A 110 -11.78 -2.86 -0.25
C THR A 110 -12.06 -1.57 -1.01
N LEU A 111 -12.00 -1.61 -2.34
CA LEU A 111 -12.28 -0.45 -3.19
C LEU A 111 -13.67 0.12 -2.94
N LYS A 112 -14.70 -0.73 -2.85
CA LYS A 112 -16.06 -0.33 -2.52
C LYS A 112 -16.15 0.36 -1.16
N THR A 113 -15.41 -0.14 -0.17
CA THR A 113 -15.40 0.41 1.18
C THR A 113 -14.73 1.78 1.25
N ILE A 114 -13.58 1.95 0.55
CA ILE A 114 -12.83 3.21 0.63
C ILE A 114 -13.31 4.28 -0.35
N GLN A 115 -14.00 3.92 -1.44
CA GLN A 115 -14.44 4.86 -2.48
C GLN A 115 -15.14 6.12 -1.93
N PRO A 116 -16.09 6.05 -0.96
CA PRO A 116 -16.75 7.23 -0.42
C PRO A 116 -15.83 8.18 0.36
N HIS A 117 -14.65 7.71 0.73
CA HIS A 117 -13.69 8.41 1.58
C HIS A 117 -12.45 8.89 0.84
N LEU A 118 -12.37 8.65 -0.48
CA LEU A 118 -11.27 9.14 -1.31
C LEU A 118 -11.29 10.66 -1.39
N LYS A 119 -10.11 11.26 -1.48
CA LYS A 119 -9.91 12.71 -1.61
C LYS A 119 -8.93 13.05 -2.71
N GLU A 120 -9.00 14.29 -3.18
CA GLU A 120 -8.03 14.82 -4.14
C GLU A 120 -6.58 14.76 -3.63
N ASN A 121 -5.66 14.61 -4.55
CA ASN A 121 -4.23 14.55 -4.30
C ASN A 121 -3.76 13.33 -3.48
N GLN A 122 -4.55 12.26 -3.43
CA GLN A 122 -4.10 10.97 -2.89
C GLN A 122 -3.39 10.14 -3.97
N LEU A 123 -2.45 9.30 -3.53
CA LEU A 123 -1.81 8.24 -4.32
C LEU A 123 -2.31 6.89 -3.81
N LEU A 124 -2.96 6.10 -4.67
CA LEU A 124 -3.40 4.74 -4.38
C LEU A 124 -2.52 3.75 -5.14
N ILE A 125 -1.95 2.78 -4.43
CA ILE A 125 -1.08 1.74 -4.99
C ILE A 125 -1.63 0.37 -4.63
N LEU A 126 -1.77 -0.50 -5.62
CA LEU A 126 -2.03 -1.91 -5.41
C LEU A 126 -0.71 -2.65 -5.22
N GLU A 127 -0.56 -3.36 -4.09
CA GLU A 127 0.57 -4.24 -3.76
C GLU A 127 0.23 -5.73 -3.95
N SER A 128 -1.05 -6.06 -3.92
CA SER A 128 -1.52 -7.45 -4.04
C SER A 128 -1.13 -8.05 -5.38
N THR A 129 -0.75 -9.33 -5.36
CA THR A 129 -0.47 -10.11 -6.59
C THR A 129 -1.73 -10.18 -7.45
N THR A 130 -1.57 -10.02 -8.77
CA THR A 130 -2.69 -9.93 -9.68
C THR A 130 -2.30 -10.35 -11.12
N TYR A 131 -3.17 -10.12 -12.10
CA TYR A 131 -2.94 -10.35 -13.53
C TYR A 131 -2.80 -9.01 -14.29
N PRO A 132 -2.14 -9.01 -15.46
CA PRO A 132 -1.94 -7.79 -16.26
C PRO A 132 -3.24 -7.12 -16.68
N GLY A 133 -3.43 -5.87 -16.25
CA GLY A 133 -4.63 -5.06 -16.50
C GLY A 133 -5.49 -4.78 -15.27
N THR A 134 -5.30 -5.52 -14.17
CA THR A 134 -6.13 -5.39 -12.96
C THR A 134 -6.22 -3.96 -12.44
N THR A 135 -5.11 -3.25 -12.33
CA THR A 135 -5.13 -1.87 -11.83
C THR A 135 -5.94 -0.94 -12.73
N GLU A 136 -5.81 -1.11 -14.04
CA GLU A 136 -6.58 -0.33 -15.03
C GLU A 136 -8.07 -0.68 -15.03
N GLU A 137 -8.40 -1.97 -14.84
CA GLU A 137 -9.76 -2.50 -14.96
C GLU A 137 -10.56 -2.37 -13.65
N GLU A 138 -9.91 -2.53 -12.49
CA GLU A 138 -10.57 -2.53 -11.19
C GLU A 138 -10.43 -1.21 -10.42
N ILE A 139 -9.23 -0.60 -10.39
CA ILE A 139 -8.96 0.56 -9.53
C ILE A 139 -9.31 1.87 -10.24
N VAL A 140 -8.84 2.05 -11.47
CA VAL A 140 -9.06 3.31 -12.21
C VAL A 140 -10.54 3.67 -12.32
N PRO A 141 -11.47 2.74 -12.68
CA PRO A 141 -12.90 3.06 -12.75
C PRO A 141 -13.49 3.48 -11.39
N VAL A 142 -13.05 2.89 -10.29
CA VAL A 142 -13.54 3.25 -8.94
C VAL A 142 -13.15 4.68 -8.59
N VAL A 143 -11.90 5.08 -8.88
CA VAL A 143 -11.42 6.45 -8.68
C VAL A 143 -12.18 7.44 -9.58
N GLN A 144 -12.39 7.10 -10.84
CA GLN A 144 -13.15 7.93 -11.78
C GLN A 144 -14.62 8.08 -11.37
N ASN A 145 -15.27 7.00 -10.92
CA ASN A 145 -16.64 7.01 -10.42
C ASN A 145 -16.79 7.82 -9.11
N ALA A 146 -15.71 7.98 -8.34
CA ALA A 146 -15.66 8.88 -7.19
C ALA A 146 -15.51 10.36 -7.60
N GLY A 147 -15.42 10.67 -8.92
CA GLY A 147 -15.35 12.02 -9.47
C GLY A 147 -13.93 12.55 -9.68
N PHE A 148 -12.90 11.72 -9.54
CA PHE A 148 -11.52 12.14 -9.73
C PHE A 148 -10.99 11.82 -11.13
N LYS A 149 -9.96 12.55 -11.54
CA LYS A 149 -9.22 12.34 -12.79
C LYS A 149 -7.84 11.76 -12.46
N VAL A 150 -7.65 10.48 -12.82
CA VAL A 150 -6.37 9.79 -12.58
C VAL A 150 -5.25 10.42 -13.41
N GLY A 151 -4.14 10.75 -12.74
CA GLY A 151 -2.99 11.46 -13.31
C GLY A 151 -3.07 12.98 -13.24
N GLU A 152 -4.24 13.55 -12.86
CA GLU A 152 -4.44 15.00 -12.69
C GLU A 152 -4.58 15.37 -11.20
N ASN A 153 -5.69 14.95 -10.57
CA ASN A 153 -6.03 15.26 -9.18
C ASN A 153 -6.13 14.02 -8.27
N PHE A 154 -5.89 12.83 -8.81
CA PHE A 154 -5.73 11.58 -8.08
C PHE A 154 -4.69 10.71 -8.81
N PHE A 155 -3.92 9.90 -8.06
CA PHE A 155 -2.81 9.15 -8.65
C PHE A 155 -2.95 7.67 -8.35
N VAL A 156 -2.62 6.81 -9.32
CA VAL A 156 -2.74 5.36 -9.23
C VAL A 156 -1.45 4.70 -9.68
N GLY A 157 -0.93 3.81 -8.85
CA GLY A 157 0.25 3.01 -9.12
C GLY A 157 0.04 1.52 -8.84
N TYR A 158 1.01 0.73 -9.26
CA TYR A 158 1.12 -0.69 -8.94
C TYR A 158 2.57 -1.04 -8.61
N SER A 159 2.74 -1.88 -7.61
CA SER A 159 4.05 -2.38 -7.22
C SER A 159 3.89 -3.78 -6.60
N PRO A 160 4.29 -4.86 -7.30
CA PRO A 160 4.15 -6.22 -6.77
C PRO A 160 5.00 -6.42 -5.52
N GLU A 161 4.45 -7.12 -4.53
CA GLU A 161 5.23 -7.57 -3.39
C GLU A 161 6.24 -8.63 -3.83
N ARG A 162 7.43 -8.55 -3.26
CA ARG A 162 8.57 -9.45 -3.52
C ARG A 162 9.22 -9.92 -2.22
N GLU A 163 8.40 -10.13 -1.17
CA GLU A 163 8.94 -10.72 0.05
C GLU A 163 9.28 -12.21 -0.15
N ASP A 164 10.42 -12.62 0.38
CA ASP A 164 10.82 -14.02 0.53
C ASP A 164 10.80 -14.34 2.04
N PRO A 165 9.62 -14.72 2.58
CA PRO A 165 9.45 -14.89 4.01
C PRO A 165 10.36 -15.98 4.57
N GLY A 166 11.26 -15.57 5.49
CA GLY A 166 12.19 -16.48 6.14
C GLY A 166 13.58 -16.56 5.51
N ASN A 167 13.87 -15.84 4.45
CA ASN A 167 15.21 -15.74 3.88
C ASN A 167 16.05 -14.69 4.62
N PRO A 168 17.11 -15.08 5.38
CA PRO A 168 17.90 -14.12 6.16
C PRO A 168 18.78 -13.19 5.31
N LYS A 169 18.92 -13.46 4.01
CA LYS A 169 19.78 -12.68 3.10
C LYS A 169 19.03 -11.52 2.42
N PHE A 170 17.70 -11.54 2.41
CA PHE A 170 16.89 -10.54 1.78
C PHE A 170 15.92 -9.93 2.79
N SER A 171 15.79 -8.61 2.75
CA SER A 171 14.80 -7.84 3.51
C SER A 171 13.99 -7.00 2.55
N THR A 172 12.82 -6.54 2.97
CA THR A 172 11.99 -5.60 2.21
C THR A 172 12.80 -4.42 1.67
N GLN A 173 13.82 -3.98 2.40
CA GLN A 173 14.70 -2.86 2.01
C GLN A 173 15.63 -3.16 0.85
N THR A 174 16.21 -4.37 0.80
CA THR A 174 17.33 -4.73 -0.10
C THR A 174 16.87 -5.36 -1.42
N ILE A 175 15.65 -5.90 -1.48
CA ILE A 175 15.09 -6.47 -2.72
C ILE A 175 14.71 -5.32 -3.66
N PRO A 176 15.22 -5.30 -4.91
CA PRO A 176 14.79 -4.30 -5.88
C PRO A 176 13.29 -4.37 -6.12
N LYS A 177 12.59 -3.24 -5.95
CA LYS A 177 11.14 -3.17 -6.05
C LYS A 177 10.71 -2.58 -7.38
N VAL A 178 9.93 -3.36 -8.15
CA VAL A 178 9.30 -2.89 -9.38
C VAL A 178 8.23 -1.88 -9.03
N VAL A 179 8.20 -0.75 -9.75
CA VAL A 179 7.22 0.32 -9.56
C VAL A 179 6.67 0.78 -10.90
N SER A 180 5.37 1.06 -10.93
CA SER A 180 4.69 1.55 -12.13
C SER A 180 3.60 2.57 -11.77
N GLY A 181 3.04 3.23 -12.78
CA GLY A 181 1.96 4.18 -12.60
C GLY A 181 1.07 4.26 -13.83
N TYR A 182 -0.19 4.67 -13.63
CA TYR A 182 -1.16 4.86 -14.71
C TYR A 182 -0.74 5.93 -15.72
N SER A 183 -0.02 6.95 -15.26
CA SER A 183 0.58 7.98 -16.10
C SER A 183 2.02 8.23 -15.67
N GLU A 184 2.78 9.01 -16.44
CA GLU A 184 4.14 9.39 -16.09
C GLU A 184 4.20 10.05 -14.70
N LYS A 185 3.24 10.92 -14.38
CA LYS A 185 3.13 11.57 -13.07
C LYS A 185 2.79 10.57 -11.95
N CYS A 186 1.95 9.58 -12.22
CA CYS A 186 1.66 8.50 -11.28
C CYS A 186 2.91 7.66 -11.01
N LEU A 187 3.67 7.31 -12.04
CA LEU A 187 4.94 6.59 -11.91
C LEU A 187 5.97 7.41 -11.12
N GLU A 188 6.09 8.71 -11.41
CA GLU A 188 6.98 9.60 -10.66
C GLU A 188 6.68 9.59 -9.16
N LEU A 189 5.39 9.68 -8.78
CA LEU A 189 4.96 9.68 -7.38
C LEU A 189 5.18 8.31 -6.73
N THR A 190 4.83 7.22 -7.41
CA THR A 190 5.06 5.86 -6.92
C THR A 190 6.55 5.60 -6.69
N ASN A 191 7.39 6.00 -7.65
CA ASN A 191 8.84 5.87 -7.54
C ASN A 191 9.43 6.74 -6.41
N ALA A 192 8.93 7.97 -6.25
CA ALA A 192 9.34 8.87 -5.17
C ALA A 192 8.99 8.30 -3.79
N LEU A 193 7.83 7.67 -3.63
CA LEU A 193 7.41 7.02 -2.38
C LEU A 193 8.35 5.86 -2.02
N TYR A 194 8.49 4.88 -2.93
CA TYR A 194 9.29 3.68 -2.65
C TYR A 194 10.78 3.98 -2.53
N GLY A 195 11.30 4.97 -3.24
CA GLY A 195 12.66 5.46 -3.07
C GLY A 195 12.99 5.99 -1.67
N GLN A 196 11.97 6.20 -0.80
CA GLN A 196 12.18 6.57 0.59
C GLN A 196 12.44 5.37 1.51
N ILE A 197 12.01 4.16 1.11
CA ILE A 197 12.01 2.97 1.99
C ILE A 197 12.76 1.78 1.39
N ILE A 198 13.08 1.80 0.10
CA ILE A 198 13.74 0.73 -0.66
C ILE A 198 15.04 1.27 -1.24
N GLU A 199 16.11 0.49 -1.16
CA GLU A 199 17.44 0.89 -1.69
C GLU A 199 17.45 1.05 -3.21
N LYS A 200 16.67 0.21 -3.92
CA LYS A 200 16.60 0.25 -5.38
C LYS A 200 15.20 0.03 -5.88
N THR A 201 14.64 1.03 -6.55
CA THR A 201 13.41 0.90 -7.33
C THR A 201 13.73 0.59 -8.79
N VAL A 202 12.82 -0.11 -9.46
CA VAL A 202 12.89 -0.47 -10.89
C VAL A 202 11.63 0.05 -11.57
N PRO A 203 11.62 1.31 -12.04
CA PRO A 203 10.49 1.84 -12.80
C PRO A 203 10.31 1.09 -14.11
N VAL A 204 9.07 0.71 -14.41
CA VAL A 204 8.70 0.05 -15.67
C VAL A 204 7.69 0.89 -16.45
N SER A 205 7.55 0.59 -17.74
CA SER A 205 6.86 1.44 -18.72
C SER A 205 5.33 1.51 -18.55
N SER A 206 4.71 0.55 -17.88
CA SER A 206 3.26 0.54 -17.67
C SER A 206 2.85 -0.31 -16.47
N LEU A 207 1.61 -0.16 -16.00
CA LEU A 207 0.98 -1.01 -15.00
C LEU A 207 1.01 -2.47 -15.42
N ARG A 208 0.60 -2.77 -16.67
CA ARG A 208 0.57 -4.14 -17.23
C ARG A 208 1.92 -4.83 -17.21
N VAL A 209 3.02 -4.11 -17.46
CA VAL A 209 4.38 -4.66 -17.38
C VAL A 209 4.77 -4.98 -15.95
N ALA A 210 4.33 -4.20 -14.98
CA ALA A 210 4.62 -4.48 -13.57
C ALA A 210 3.77 -5.63 -13.00
N GLU A 211 2.58 -5.84 -13.56
CA GLU A 211 1.63 -6.91 -13.17
C GLU A 211 1.97 -8.27 -13.81
N MET A 212 2.91 -8.36 -14.78
CA MET A 212 3.39 -9.61 -15.39
C MET A 212 4.32 -10.38 -14.44
#